data_ffae29bc3540b94b56b66e62c658cb44
#
_entry.id   ffae29bc3540b94b56b66e62c658cb44
#
_cell.length_a   1.000
_cell.length_b   1.000
_cell.length_c   1.000
_cell.angle_alpha   90.00
_cell.angle_beta   90.00
_cell.angle_gamma   90.00
#
_symmetry.space_group_name_H-M   'P 1'
#
loop_
_entity.id
_entity.type
_entity.pdbx_description
1 polymer ?
#
loop_
_entity_poly.entity_id
_entity_poly.type
_entity_poly.pdbx_seq_one_letter_code
_entity_poly.pdbx_strand_id
1 'polypeptide(L)'
;ETKTYFFDETWPFQIPLGALIPVETKNLIAACKNIGTTHVTNGCYRLHPVEWNIGESAGHFISFCLEKNMLPKDIYQSKELVKEFQQKLESEGVMLSWPDDVYIDESKYIVKGY
;
A
#
# COMPACT_ATOMS: atom_id res chain seq x y z
N GLU A 1 14.51 -15.33 -28.64
CA GLU A 1 13.26 -14.65 -28.18
C GLU A 1 13.63 -13.26 -27.67
N THR A 2 13.13 -12.22 -28.33
CA THR A 2 13.34 -10.85 -27.89
C THR A 2 12.38 -10.59 -26.72
N LYS A 3 12.91 -10.42 -25.51
CA LYS A 3 12.08 -10.02 -24.37
C LYS A 3 11.62 -8.58 -24.59
N THR A 4 10.36 -8.39 -24.84
CA THR A 4 9.76 -7.06 -24.94
C THR A 4 9.40 -6.60 -23.52
N TYR A 5 10.02 -5.51 -23.09
CA TYR A 5 9.67 -4.87 -21.82
C TYR A 5 8.66 -3.78 -22.11
N PHE A 6 7.50 -3.84 -21.46
CA PHE A 6 6.52 -2.76 -21.48
C PHE A 6 6.72 -1.90 -20.24
N PHE A 7 6.91 -0.61 -20.46
CA PHE A 7 6.86 0.40 -19.42
C PHE A 7 5.55 1.13 -19.61
N ASP A 8 4.67 0.97 -18.63
CA ASP A 8 3.34 1.58 -18.69
C ASP A 8 3.08 2.37 -17.42
N GLU A 9 2.36 3.48 -17.54
CA GLU A 9 1.96 4.26 -16.37
C GLU A 9 0.78 3.54 -15.71
N THR A 10 0.70 3.68 -14.39
CA THR A 10 -0.40 3.09 -13.62
C THR A 10 -1.37 4.16 -13.17
N TRP A 11 -2.64 3.81 -13.09
CA TRP A 11 -3.62 4.65 -12.40
C TRP A 11 -3.21 4.86 -10.94
N PRO A 12 -3.63 5.98 -10.33
CA PRO A 12 -3.50 6.16 -8.90
C PRO A 12 -4.03 4.94 -8.14
N PHE A 13 -3.26 4.42 -7.19
CA PHE A 13 -3.59 3.20 -6.46
C PHE A 13 -3.40 3.39 -4.97
N GLN A 14 -4.06 2.54 -4.19
CA GLN A 14 -3.86 2.43 -2.74
C GLN A 14 -3.33 1.04 -2.40
N ILE A 15 -2.55 0.96 -1.32
CA ILE A 15 -2.04 -0.31 -0.81
C ILE A 15 -2.90 -0.72 0.38
N PRO A 16 -3.58 -1.88 0.32
CA PRO A 16 -4.41 -2.32 1.42
C PRO A 16 -3.56 -2.70 2.63
N LEU A 17 -4.00 -2.37 3.84
CA LEU A 17 -3.31 -2.72 5.08
C LEU A 17 -3.00 -4.22 5.18
N GLY A 18 -3.88 -5.07 4.67
CA GLY A 18 -3.69 -6.51 4.65
C GLY A 18 -2.44 -6.98 3.88
N ALA A 19 -1.93 -6.19 2.94
CA ALA A 19 -0.69 -6.51 2.23
C ALA A 19 0.55 -6.50 3.14
N LEU A 20 0.48 -5.81 4.29
CA LEU A 20 1.57 -5.72 5.26
C LEU A 20 1.52 -6.85 6.29
N ILE A 21 0.41 -7.60 6.38
CA ILE A 21 0.15 -8.56 7.46
C ILE A 21 0.30 -9.98 6.94
N PRO A 22 1.29 -10.77 7.41
CA PRO A 22 1.44 -12.17 7.03
C PRO A 22 0.24 -13.02 7.43
N VAL A 23 -0.05 -14.05 6.62
CA VAL A 23 -1.20 -14.94 6.85
C VAL A 23 -1.03 -15.78 8.11
N GLU A 24 0.18 -16.31 8.35
CA GLU A 24 0.46 -17.26 9.42
C GLU A 24 1.18 -16.64 10.62
N THR A 25 2.14 -15.73 10.37
CA THR A 25 2.96 -15.14 11.43
C THR A 25 2.19 -14.03 12.14
N LYS A 26 2.06 -14.14 13.47
CA LYS A 26 1.16 -13.29 14.26
C LYS A 26 1.71 -11.89 14.59
N ASN A 27 3.02 -11.78 14.86
CA ASN A 27 3.68 -10.58 15.37
C ASN A 27 4.75 -10.04 14.41
N LEU A 28 4.47 -10.12 13.12
CA LEU A 28 5.34 -9.63 12.06
C LEU A 28 4.54 -8.71 11.14
N ILE A 29 5.16 -7.66 10.67
CA ILE A 29 4.64 -6.74 9.65
C ILE A 29 5.71 -6.58 8.57
N ALA A 30 5.29 -6.68 7.32
CA ALA A 30 6.12 -6.33 6.18
C ALA A 30 6.15 -4.81 6.02
N ALA A 31 7.32 -4.22 5.81
CA ALA A 31 7.49 -2.76 5.85
C ALA A 31 8.19 -2.16 4.63
N CYS A 32 8.29 -2.90 3.53
CA CYS A 32 8.95 -2.42 2.31
C CYS A 32 8.58 -3.30 1.12
N LYS A 33 9.56 -3.71 0.29
CA LYS A 33 9.36 -4.57 -0.90
C LYS A 33 8.81 -5.97 -0.60
N ASN A 34 8.82 -6.37 0.65
CA ASN A 34 8.40 -7.69 1.14
C ASN A 34 6.90 -7.77 1.49
N ILE A 35 6.10 -6.75 1.13
CA ILE A 35 4.64 -6.80 1.27
C ILE A 35 4.01 -7.82 0.34
N GLY A 36 2.78 -8.24 0.64
CA GLY A 36 2.01 -9.13 -0.21
C GLY A 36 1.60 -8.45 -1.51
N THR A 37 2.07 -8.98 -2.65
CA THR A 37 1.78 -8.43 -3.98
C THR A 37 1.36 -9.53 -4.95
N THR A 38 0.62 -9.14 -5.98
CA THR A 38 0.44 -9.96 -7.18
C THR A 38 1.56 -9.67 -8.17
N HIS A 39 1.64 -10.44 -9.25
CA HIS A 39 2.60 -10.17 -10.33
C HIS A 39 2.45 -8.76 -10.89
N VAL A 40 1.22 -8.30 -11.11
CA VAL A 40 0.92 -6.96 -11.65
C VAL A 40 1.23 -5.86 -10.64
N THR A 41 0.72 -5.96 -9.42
CA THR A 41 0.91 -4.92 -8.39
C THR A 41 2.35 -4.79 -7.92
N ASN A 42 3.15 -5.85 -8.07
CA ASN A 42 4.58 -5.81 -7.75
C ASN A 42 5.34 -4.75 -8.57
N GLY A 43 4.91 -4.48 -9.80
CA GLY A 43 5.50 -3.44 -10.65
C GLY A 43 5.30 -2.03 -10.08
N CYS A 44 4.12 -1.74 -9.53
CA CYS A 44 3.76 -0.44 -8.98
C CYS A 44 4.30 -0.23 -7.55
N TYR A 45 4.27 -1.29 -6.71
CA TYR A 45 4.54 -1.16 -5.27
C TYR A 45 6.03 -1.09 -4.92
N ARG A 46 6.93 -1.39 -5.86
CA ARG A 46 8.38 -1.46 -5.63
C ARG A 46 9.15 -0.19 -5.99
N LEU A 47 8.48 0.94 -6.08
CA LEU A 47 9.10 2.24 -6.30
C LEU A 47 9.54 2.87 -4.97
N HIS A 48 10.69 3.52 -4.94
CA HIS A 48 11.26 4.07 -3.70
C HIS A 48 10.32 5.02 -2.92
N PRO A 49 9.60 5.97 -3.55
CA PRO A 49 8.65 6.80 -2.82
C PRO A 49 7.51 5.99 -2.18
N VAL A 50 7.02 4.96 -2.89
CA VAL A 50 5.98 4.05 -2.38
C VAL A 50 6.51 3.25 -1.18
N GLU A 51 7.76 2.78 -1.26
CA GLU A 51 8.40 2.03 -0.17
C GLU A 51 8.57 2.87 1.10
N TRP A 52 8.88 4.15 0.97
CA TRP A 52 8.97 5.05 2.12
C TRP A 52 7.61 5.21 2.80
N ASN A 53 6.55 5.44 2.04
CA ASN A 53 5.19 5.54 2.57
C ASN A 53 4.74 4.23 3.24
N ILE A 54 5.06 3.07 2.66
CA ILE A 54 4.81 1.76 3.27
C ILE A 54 5.55 1.63 4.60
N GLY A 55 6.84 1.98 4.64
CA GLY A 55 7.65 1.89 5.85
C GLY A 55 7.16 2.79 6.98
N GLU A 56 6.79 4.03 6.66
CA GLU A 56 6.19 4.98 7.58
C GLU A 56 4.86 4.45 8.14
N SER A 57 3.96 4.00 7.27
CA SER A 57 2.68 3.43 7.65
C SER A 57 2.84 2.18 8.52
N ALA A 58 3.82 1.32 8.22
CA ALA A 58 4.12 0.13 9.01
C ALA A 58 4.62 0.48 10.41
N GLY A 59 5.47 1.52 10.54
CA GLY A 59 5.95 2.02 11.82
C GLY A 59 4.80 2.52 12.70
N HIS A 60 3.91 3.35 12.14
CA HIS A 60 2.71 3.83 12.83
C HIS A 60 1.78 2.66 13.21
N PHE A 61 1.65 1.64 12.34
CA PHE A 61 0.80 0.49 12.63
C PHE A 61 1.35 -0.34 13.79
N ILE A 62 2.66 -0.54 13.87
CA ILE A 62 3.29 -1.22 15.02
C ILE A 62 3.01 -0.44 16.31
N SER A 63 3.20 0.87 16.31
CA SER A 63 2.89 1.73 17.45
C SER A 63 1.43 1.59 17.88
N PHE A 64 0.51 1.62 16.92
CA PHE A 64 -0.93 1.45 17.17
C PHE A 64 -1.26 0.07 17.76
N CYS A 65 -0.64 -1.00 17.25
CA CYS A 65 -0.80 -2.35 17.80
C CYS A 65 -0.38 -2.41 19.28
N LEU A 66 0.75 -1.78 19.62
CA LEU A 66 1.27 -1.73 21.00
C LEU A 66 0.36 -0.90 21.90
N GLU A 67 -0.11 0.26 21.46
CA GLU A 67 -1.06 1.11 22.19
C GLU A 67 -2.37 0.37 22.53
N LYS A 68 -2.88 -0.40 21.58
CA LYS A 68 -4.10 -1.21 21.73
C LYS A 68 -3.85 -2.53 22.47
N ASN A 69 -2.59 -2.92 22.64
CA ASN A 69 -2.20 -4.25 23.15
C ASN A 69 -2.87 -5.38 22.35
N MET A 70 -2.87 -5.25 21.04
CA MET A 70 -3.52 -6.18 20.09
C MET A 70 -2.56 -6.63 19.00
N LEU A 71 -2.79 -7.82 18.45
CA LEU A 71 -2.04 -8.31 17.31
C LEU A 71 -2.48 -7.61 16.01
N PRO A 72 -1.59 -7.47 15.02
CA PRO A 72 -1.89 -6.83 13.73
C PRO A 72 -3.14 -7.40 13.05
N LYS A 73 -3.29 -8.72 13.09
CA LYS A 73 -4.43 -9.42 12.47
C LYS A 73 -5.76 -9.09 13.16
N ASP A 74 -5.75 -8.96 14.48
CA ASP A 74 -6.97 -8.66 15.25
C ASP A 74 -7.44 -7.23 14.96
N ILE A 75 -6.52 -6.29 14.85
CA ILE A 75 -6.82 -4.92 14.42
C ILE A 75 -7.38 -4.91 13.00
N TYR A 76 -6.74 -5.62 12.07
CA TYR A 76 -7.17 -5.69 10.67
C TYR A 76 -8.57 -6.27 10.49
N GLN A 77 -8.98 -7.18 11.36
CA GLN A 77 -10.33 -7.77 11.33
C GLN A 77 -11.43 -6.84 11.85
N SER A 78 -11.07 -5.79 12.62
CA SER A 78 -12.04 -4.80 13.10
C SER A 78 -12.05 -3.56 12.19
N LYS A 79 -13.17 -3.34 11.51
CA LYS A 79 -13.36 -2.18 10.64
C LYS A 79 -13.22 -0.85 11.41
N GLU A 80 -13.66 -0.83 12.67
CA GLU A 80 -13.60 0.33 13.55
C GLU A 80 -12.15 0.67 13.88
N LEU A 81 -11.33 -0.32 14.24
CA LEU A 81 -9.91 -0.11 14.55
C LEU A 81 -9.11 0.26 13.31
N VAL A 82 -9.41 -0.31 12.14
CA VAL A 82 -8.78 0.11 10.89
C VAL A 82 -9.09 1.57 10.59
N LYS A 83 -10.35 2.00 10.77
CA LYS A 83 -10.74 3.39 10.57
C LYS A 83 -10.07 4.34 11.58
N GLU A 84 -9.98 3.94 12.84
CA GLU A 84 -9.25 4.69 13.86
C GLU A 84 -7.76 4.85 13.50
N PHE A 85 -7.14 3.77 13.03
CA PHE A 85 -5.76 3.79 12.56
C PHE A 85 -5.57 4.72 11.36
N GLN A 86 -6.47 4.70 10.38
CA GLN A 86 -6.44 5.60 9.23
C GLN A 86 -6.52 7.06 9.66
N GLN A 87 -7.42 7.40 10.57
CA GLN A 87 -7.54 8.75 11.14
C GLN A 87 -6.26 9.19 11.86
N LYS A 88 -5.61 8.27 12.57
CA LYS A 88 -4.31 8.54 13.21
C LYS A 88 -3.25 8.84 12.14
N LEU A 89 -3.14 8.05 11.09
CA LEU A 89 -2.20 8.30 9.99
C LEU A 89 -2.41 9.67 9.34
N GLU A 90 -3.67 10.05 9.06
CA GLU A 90 -4.01 11.36 8.50
C GLU A 90 -3.61 12.50 9.46
N SER A 91 -3.83 12.33 10.76
CA SER A 91 -3.43 13.33 11.78
C SER A 91 -1.92 13.52 11.90
N GLU A 92 -1.15 12.49 11.57
CA GLU A 92 0.33 12.54 11.53
C GLU A 92 0.87 12.99 10.15
N GLY A 93 -0.03 13.30 9.20
CA GLY A 93 0.33 13.82 7.88
C GLY A 93 0.67 12.74 6.85
N VAL A 94 0.40 11.48 7.14
CA VAL A 94 0.58 10.38 6.19
C VAL A 94 -0.54 10.40 5.15
N MET A 95 -0.18 10.46 3.89
CA MET A 95 -1.13 10.49 2.77
C MET A 95 -1.71 9.10 2.52
N LEU A 96 -3.02 8.92 2.67
CA LEU A 96 -3.73 7.66 2.44
C LEU A 96 -4.35 7.55 1.05
N SER A 97 -4.52 8.66 0.36
CA SER A 97 -5.09 8.73 -0.98
C SER A 97 -4.36 9.75 -1.82
N TRP A 98 -4.47 9.58 -3.12
CA TRP A 98 -3.99 10.59 -4.05
C TRP A 98 -4.89 11.83 -3.99
N PRO A 99 -4.33 13.03 -4.23
CA PRO A 99 -5.14 14.24 -4.40
C PRO A 99 -6.14 14.09 -5.54
N ASP A 100 -7.31 14.73 -5.41
CA ASP A 100 -8.40 14.62 -6.39
C ASP A 100 -8.06 15.18 -7.78
N ASP A 101 -7.03 16.03 -7.86
CA ASP A 101 -6.54 16.62 -9.10
C ASP A 101 -5.48 15.76 -9.82
N VAL A 102 -5.08 14.64 -9.23
CA VAL A 102 -4.18 13.68 -9.88
C VAL A 102 -4.98 12.79 -10.79
N TYR A 103 -4.81 12.98 -12.10
CA TYR A 103 -5.44 12.16 -13.13
C TYR A 103 -4.45 11.77 -14.20
N ILE A 104 -4.74 10.67 -14.87
CA ILE A 104 -4.02 10.25 -16.07
C ILE A 104 -4.70 10.88 -17.29
N ASP A 105 -3.94 11.61 -18.08
CA ASP A 105 -4.41 12.14 -19.36
C ASP A 105 -4.51 10.99 -20.38
N GLU A 106 -5.68 10.36 -20.44
CA GLU A 106 -5.94 9.22 -21.32
C GLU A 106 -5.69 9.53 -22.80
N SER A 107 -5.73 10.81 -23.22
CA SER A 107 -5.47 11.21 -24.61
C SER A 107 -4.04 10.91 -25.07
N LYS A 108 -3.12 10.72 -24.13
CA LYS A 108 -1.71 10.37 -24.39
C LYS A 108 -1.51 8.86 -24.61
N TYR A 109 -2.49 8.04 -24.25
CA TYR A 109 -2.43 6.58 -24.35
C TYR A 109 -3.26 6.11 -25.53
N ILE A 110 -2.65 6.09 -26.72
CA ILE A 110 -3.21 5.37 -27.85
C ILE A 110 -2.96 3.89 -27.61
N VAL A 111 -3.96 3.17 -27.11
CA VAL A 111 -3.96 1.71 -27.13
C VAL A 111 -3.90 1.30 -28.59
N LYS A 112 -2.71 1.02 -29.10
CA LYS A 112 -2.60 0.33 -30.39
C LYS A 112 -3.18 -1.05 -30.15
N GLY A 113 -4.40 -1.29 -30.67
CA GLY A 113 -5.02 -2.59 -30.64
C GLY A 113 -4.07 -3.65 -31.21
N TYR A 114 -4.01 -4.80 -30.56
CA TYR A 114 -3.34 -5.99 -31.03
C TYR A 114 -4.06 -6.53 -32.25
#